data_eaa9ee126f124b2d52c725830f6be74e
#
_entry.id   eaa9ee126f124b2d52c725830f6be74e
#
_cell.length_a   1.000
_cell.length_b   1.000
_cell.length_c   1.000
_cell.angle_alpha   90.00
_cell.angle_beta   90.00
_cell.angle_gamma   90.00
#
_symmetry.space_group_name_H-M   'P 1'
#
loop_
_entity.id
_entity.type
_entity.pdbx_description
1 polymer ?
#
loop_
_entity_poly.entity_id
_entity_poly.type
_entity_poly.pdbx_seq_one_letter_code
_entity_poly.pdbx_strand_id
1 'polypeptide(L)'
;MKFSLPFFIAEISANHQGNFLNAKNLIKAAKKYGADAVKLQTYTPDTMTLNSNKKYFKIKNGLWKGYKLWDLYNDAKTPYEWHKELFLYAKKIGITIFSSPFDEYAVDFLEKLNAPMYKVSSFELTDLMLIKKIALTKKPIIISTGMGTINEIEDAFNVAKKNGAKDITLLYCVSNYPSKVEDFNLNNILILKKKFKCKVGLSDHSLDN
;
A
#
# COMPACT_ATOMS: atom_id res chain seq x y z
N MET A 1 13.75 -0.92 28.01
CA MET A 1 13.54 -1.14 26.56
C MET A 1 13.83 0.18 25.83
N LYS A 2 14.74 0.20 24.88
CA LYS A 2 14.87 1.37 23.98
C LYS A 2 13.72 1.29 22.98
N PHE A 3 12.73 2.16 23.09
CA PHE A 3 11.70 2.32 22.06
C PHE A 3 12.37 3.01 20.87
N SER A 4 12.45 2.32 19.74
CA SER A 4 12.73 3.02 18.48
C SER A 4 11.49 3.81 18.09
N LEU A 5 11.68 5.04 17.60
CA LEU A 5 10.58 5.81 17.03
C LEU A 5 9.95 5.03 15.88
N PRO A 6 8.62 5.06 15.72
CA PRO A 6 7.96 4.46 14.57
C PRO A 6 8.38 5.16 13.27
N PHE A 7 8.43 4.39 12.19
CA PHE A 7 8.63 4.93 10.84
C PHE A 7 7.28 5.32 10.25
N PHE A 8 7.07 6.61 10.03
CA PHE A 8 5.80 7.17 9.56
C PHE A 8 5.74 7.25 8.04
N ILE A 9 4.73 6.62 7.46
CA ILE A 9 4.48 6.60 6.02
C ILE A 9 3.17 7.35 5.74
N ALA A 10 3.24 8.46 5.01
CA ALA A 10 2.06 9.15 4.55
C ALA A 10 1.52 8.51 3.26
N GLU A 11 0.26 8.07 3.28
CA GLU A 11 -0.43 7.52 2.11
C GLU A 11 -0.96 8.65 1.23
N ILE A 12 -0.50 8.72 -0.02
CA ILE A 12 -1.00 9.68 -1.01
C ILE A 12 -2.28 9.15 -1.66
N SER A 13 -2.29 7.86 -2.05
CA SER A 13 -3.44 7.21 -2.68
C SER A 13 -4.10 8.10 -3.75
N ALA A 14 -5.44 8.19 -3.77
CA ALA A 14 -6.22 9.03 -4.66
C ALA A 14 -6.42 10.49 -4.17
N ASN A 15 -5.80 10.87 -3.04
CA ASN A 15 -5.99 12.21 -2.45
C ASN A 15 -5.49 13.35 -3.34
N HIS A 16 -4.73 13.04 -4.38
CA HIS A 16 -4.34 13.99 -5.41
C HIS A 16 -5.51 14.44 -6.31
N GLN A 17 -6.66 13.74 -6.27
CA GLN A 17 -7.88 14.09 -7.01
C GLN A 17 -7.63 14.32 -8.52
N GLY A 18 -6.85 13.45 -9.16
CA GLY A 18 -6.50 13.57 -10.58
C GLY A 18 -5.64 14.80 -10.94
N ASN A 19 -5.05 15.46 -9.96
CA ASN A 19 -4.24 16.67 -10.16
C ASN A 19 -2.78 16.44 -9.75
N PHE A 20 -1.87 16.58 -10.71
CA PHE A 20 -0.43 16.39 -10.50
C PHE A 20 0.18 17.35 -9.47
N LEU A 21 -0.25 18.62 -9.49
CA LEU A 21 0.24 19.61 -8.54
C LEU A 21 -0.19 19.27 -7.11
N ASN A 22 -1.41 18.76 -6.94
CA ASN A 22 -1.88 18.27 -5.65
C ASN A 22 -1.02 17.10 -5.15
N ALA A 23 -0.67 16.15 -6.02
CA ALA A 23 0.22 15.06 -5.65
C ALA A 23 1.57 15.58 -5.12
N LYS A 24 2.18 16.56 -5.79
CA LYS A 24 3.43 17.22 -5.31
C LYS A 24 3.22 17.97 -3.99
N ASN A 25 2.10 18.66 -3.83
CA ASN A 25 1.78 19.39 -2.60
C ASN A 25 1.61 18.43 -1.41
N LEU A 26 0.97 17.26 -1.61
CA LEU A 26 0.83 16.23 -0.58
C LEU A 26 2.20 15.67 -0.17
N ILE A 27 3.09 15.38 -1.13
CA ILE A 27 4.46 14.95 -0.83
C ILE A 27 5.21 16.01 -0.03
N LYS A 28 5.10 17.29 -0.42
CA LYS A 28 5.71 18.43 0.30
C LYS A 28 5.15 18.55 1.72
N ALA A 29 3.84 18.42 1.88
CA ALA A 29 3.18 18.48 3.19
C ALA A 29 3.64 17.33 4.08
N ALA A 30 3.65 16.08 3.57
CA ALA A 30 4.16 14.94 4.31
C ALA A 30 5.57 15.18 4.86
N LYS A 31 6.49 15.67 4.02
CA LYS A 31 7.84 16.05 4.46
C LYS A 31 7.84 17.14 5.52
N LYS A 32 7.05 18.18 5.32
CA LYS A 32 6.96 19.33 6.26
C LYS A 32 6.49 18.91 7.64
N TYR A 33 5.55 17.95 7.71
CA TYR A 33 4.94 17.51 8.95
C TYR A 33 5.59 16.23 9.53
N GLY A 34 6.77 15.86 9.05
CA GLY A 34 7.62 14.88 9.71
C GLY A 34 7.41 13.42 9.29
N ALA A 35 6.72 13.17 8.17
CA ALA A 35 6.70 11.82 7.62
C ALA A 35 8.09 11.39 7.12
N ASP A 36 8.46 10.14 7.36
CA ASP A 36 9.72 9.54 6.89
C ASP A 36 9.64 9.14 5.42
N ALA A 37 8.44 8.76 4.98
CA ALA A 37 8.19 8.35 3.60
C ALA A 37 6.78 8.71 3.14
N VAL A 38 6.59 8.71 1.82
CA VAL A 38 5.30 8.78 1.16
C VAL A 38 5.08 7.54 0.30
N LYS A 39 3.84 7.08 0.22
CA LYS A 39 3.46 5.92 -0.58
C LYS A 39 2.44 6.29 -1.64
N LEU A 40 2.69 5.85 -2.88
CA LEU A 40 1.77 5.89 -4.00
C LEU A 40 1.09 4.53 -4.20
N GLN A 41 0.17 4.48 -5.15
CA GLN A 41 -0.41 3.26 -5.70
C GLN A 41 -0.13 3.21 -7.20
N THR A 42 0.33 2.06 -7.70
CA THR A 42 0.71 1.89 -9.10
C THR A 42 -0.10 0.76 -9.71
N TYR A 43 -1.14 1.12 -10.45
CA TYR A 43 -2.07 0.20 -11.10
C TYR A 43 -2.74 0.84 -12.32
N THR A 44 -3.33 0.02 -13.16
CA THR A 44 -4.35 0.44 -14.13
C THR A 44 -5.73 -0.05 -13.66
N PRO A 45 -6.85 0.56 -14.06
CA PRO A 45 -8.16 0.06 -13.67
C PRO A 45 -8.40 -1.38 -14.11
N ASP A 46 -7.79 -1.81 -15.21
CA ASP A 46 -7.93 -3.18 -15.75
C ASP A 46 -7.21 -4.23 -14.89
N THR A 47 -6.16 -3.85 -14.15
CA THR A 47 -5.48 -4.74 -13.19
C THR A 47 -6.23 -4.86 -11.87
N MET A 48 -7.17 -3.93 -11.60
CA MET A 48 -7.96 -3.92 -10.38
C MET A 48 -9.29 -4.64 -10.52
N THR A 49 -9.94 -4.52 -11.71
CA THR A 49 -11.28 -5.06 -11.93
C THR A 49 -11.62 -5.17 -13.40
N LEU A 50 -12.63 -5.98 -13.73
CA LEU A 50 -13.17 -6.05 -15.08
C LEU A 50 -14.01 -4.81 -15.40
N ASN A 51 -13.87 -4.28 -16.62
CA ASN A 51 -14.72 -3.22 -17.15
C ASN A 51 -16.10 -3.79 -17.52
N SER A 52 -16.98 -3.93 -16.54
CA SER A 52 -18.28 -4.57 -16.71
C SER A 52 -19.40 -3.77 -16.05
N ASN A 53 -20.57 -3.72 -16.73
CA ASN A 53 -21.78 -3.09 -16.20
C ASN A 53 -22.65 -4.02 -15.36
N LYS A 54 -22.23 -5.30 -15.15
CA LYS A 54 -22.98 -6.23 -14.33
C LYS A 54 -23.06 -5.75 -12.88
N LYS A 55 -24.13 -6.11 -12.18
CA LYS A 55 -24.43 -5.66 -10.80
C LYS A 55 -23.28 -5.90 -9.79
N TYR A 56 -22.45 -6.90 -10.03
CA TYR A 56 -21.31 -7.24 -9.16
C TYR A 56 -20.17 -6.23 -9.24
N PHE A 57 -20.09 -5.45 -10.32
CA PHE A 57 -19.07 -4.42 -10.55
C PHE A 57 -19.59 -3.01 -10.27
N LYS A 58 -20.77 -2.89 -9.59
CA LYS A 58 -21.32 -1.62 -9.14
C LYS A 58 -21.31 -1.55 -7.61
N ILE A 59 -20.84 -0.44 -7.09
CA ILE A 59 -20.79 -0.19 -5.66
C ILE A 59 -22.21 0.01 -5.13
N LYS A 60 -22.61 -0.78 -4.13
CA LYS A 60 -23.98 -0.79 -3.62
C LYS A 60 -24.21 0.23 -2.53
N ASN A 61 -23.20 0.55 -1.72
CA ASN A 61 -23.31 1.37 -0.51
C ASN A 61 -22.11 2.31 -0.37
N GLY A 62 -22.22 3.28 0.55
CA GLY A 62 -21.14 4.20 0.87
C GLY A 62 -21.03 5.39 -0.09
N LEU A 63 -19.90 6.08 0.00
CA LEU A 63 -19.63 7.35 -0.71
C LEU A 63 -19.70 7.23 -2.24
N TRP A 64 -19.39 6.06 -2.78
CA TRP A 64 -19.34 5.80 -4.23
C TRP A 64 -20.51 4.96 -4.73
N LYS A 65 -21.64 4.96 -4.00
CA LYS A 65 -22.85 4.22 -4.39
C LYS A 65 -23.24 4.54 -5.84
N GLY A 66 -23.43 3.49 -6.65
CA GLY A 66 -23.79 3.60 -8.06
C GLY A 66 -22.62 3.67 -9.02
N TYR A 67 -21.41 3.99 -8.54
CA TYR A 67 -20.21 3.95 -9.37
C TYR A 67 -19.92 2.53 -9.85
N LYS A 68 -19.43 2.42 -11.09
CA LYS A 68 -18.79 1.21 -11.56
C LYS A 68 -17.37 1.14 -10.99
N LEU A 69 -16.95 -0.02 -10.52
CA LEU A 69 -15.62 -0.20 -9.91
C LEU A 69 -14.49 0.25 -10.85
N TRP A 70 -14.59 -0.10 -12.14
CA TRP A 70 -13.59 0.30 -13.12
C TRP A 70 -13.45 1.81 -13.26
N ASP A 71 -14.57 2.53 -13.31
CA ASP A 71 -14.56 4.00 -13.41
C ASP A 71 -13.95 4.62 -12.16
N LEU A 72 -14.31 4.10 -10.96
CA LEU A 72 -13.71 4.55 -9.70
C LEU A 72 -12.19 4.37 -9.69
N TYR A 73 -11.70 3.20 -10.09
CA TYR A 73 -10.25 2.96 -10.14
C TYR A 73 -9.57 3.81 -11.21
N ASN A 74 -10.26 4.08 -12.34
CA ASN A 74 -9.72 4.98 -13.36
C ASN A 74 -9.56 6.42 -12.85
N ASP A 75 -10.52 6.91 -12.07
CA ASP A 75 -10.47 8.26 -11.50
C ASP A 75 -9.46 8.36 -10.34
N ALA A 76 -9.30 7.27 -9.58
CA ALA A 76 -8.45 7.21 -8.39
C ALA A 76 -6.97 6.91 -8.67
N LYS A 77 -6.64 6.36 -9.84
CA LYS A 77 -5.26 5.94 -10.16
C LYS A 77 -4.27 7.11 -10.12
N THR A 78 -3.04 6.82 -9.73
CA THR A 78 -1.90 7.69 -10.03
C THR A 78 -1.40 7.38 -11.44
N PRO A 79 -1.53 8.31 -12.41
CA PRO A 79 -1.06 8.06 -13.78
C PRO A 79 0.41 7.62 -13.82
N TYR A 80 0.73 6.63 -14.64
CA TYR A 80 2.10 6.09 -14.75
C TYR A 80 3.12 7.17 -15.13
N GLU A 81 2.72 8.09 -16.00
CA GLU A 81 3.54 9.21 -16.49
C GLU A 81 3.96 10.19 -15.37
N TRP A 82 3.23 10.23 -14.26
CA TRP A 82 3.57 11.11 -13.13
C TRP A 82 4.68 10.54 -12.25
N HIS A 83 4.81 9.24 -12.17
CA HIS A 83 5.69 8.58 -11.20
C HIS A 83 7.13 9.08 -11.29
N LYS A 84 7.70 9.18 -12.52
CA LYS A 84 9.09 9.64 -12.69
C LYS A 84 9.31 11.01 -12.06
N GLU A 85 8.43 11.95 -12.34
CA GLU A 85 8.56 13.30 -11.79
C GLU A 85 8.29 13.36 -10.29
N LEU A 86 7.34 12.58 -9.77
CA LEU A 86 7.06 12.49 -8.33
C LEU A 86 8.25 11.88 -7.57
N PHE A 87 8.89 10.84 -8.13
CA PHE A 87 10.09 10.24 -7.54
C PHE A 87 11.28 11.23 -7.54
N LEU A 88 11.50 11.95 -8.65
CA LEU A 88 12.53 12.99 -8.72
C LEU A 88 12.25 14.13 -7.75
N TYR A 89 10.99 14.54 -7.64
CA TYR A 89 10.59 15.60 -6.70
C TYR A 89 10.80 15.19 -5.24
N ALA A 90 10.36 14.00 -4.86
CA ALA A 90 10.57 13.47 -3.52
C ALA A 90 12.07 13.39 -3.16
N LYS A 91 12.88 12.88 -4.09
CA LYS A 91 14.35 12.87 -3.95
C LYS A 91 14.92 14.27 -3.75
N LYS A 92 14.46 15.26 -4.54
CA LYS A 92 14.90 16.66 -4.44
C LYS A 92 14.63 17.27 -3.07
N ILE A 93 13.48 16.97 -2.46
CA ILE A 93 13.11 17.53 -1.13
C ILE A 93 13.54 16.63 0.03
N GLY A 94 14.19 15.49 -0.24
CA GLY A 94 14.75 14.59 0.77
C GLY A 94 13.71 13.80 1.55
N ILE A 95 12.69 13.26 0.88
CA ILE A 95 11.74 12.29 1.47
C ILE A 95 11.76 11.00 0.67
N THR A 96 11.70 9.87 1.38
CA THR A 96 11.57 8.55 0.73
C THR A 96 10.22 8.45 0.03
N ILE A 97 10.21 7.95 -1.22
CA ILE A 97 8.98 7.65 -1.96
C ILE A 97 9.02 6.22 -2.47
N PHE A 98 7.90 5.52 -2.36
CA PHE A 98 7.72 4.18 -2.87
C PHE A 98 6.24 3.95 -3.24
N SER A 99 5.89 2.75 -3.67
CA SER A 99 4.53 2.47 -4.12
C SER A 99 4.04 1.07 -3.75
N SER A 100 2.71 0.89 -3.79
CA SER A 100 2.07 -0.42 -3.88
C SER A 100 1.86 -0.75 -5.35
N PRO A 101 2.54 -1.76 -5.93
CA PRO A 101 2.17 -2.35 -7.20
C PRO A 101 0.99 -3.30 -7.01
N PHE A 102 0.15 -3.42 -8.05
CA PHE A 102 -1.00 -4.34 -8.06
C PHE A 102 -0.90 -5.39 -9.16
N ASP A 103 0.21 -5.42 -9.88
CA ASP A 103 0.56 -6.42 -10.89
C ASP A 103 2.07 -6.51 -11.09
N GLU A 104 2.52 -7.52 -11.84
CA GLU A 104 3.94 -7.73 -12.11
C GLU A 104 4.55 -6.63 -12.99
N TYR A 105 3.76 -6.05 -13.91
CA TYR A 105 4.21 -4.94 -14.76
C TYR A 105 4.51 -3.69 -13.92
N ALA A 106 3.67 -3.41 -12.92
CA ALA A 106 3.90 -2.30 -12.00
C ALA A 106 5.20 -2.49 -11.19
N VAL A 107 5.54 -3.74 -10.82
CA VAL A 107 6.84 -4.03 -10.17
C VAL A 107 7.99 -3.69 -11.09
N ASP A 108 7.97 -4.17 -12.36
CA ASP A 108 9.02 -3.91 -13.34
C ASP A 108 9.15 -2.41 -13.66
N PHE A 109 8.02 -1.71 -13.70
CA PHE A 109 7.99 -0.26 -13.88
C PHE A 109 8.64 0.48 -12.70
N LEU A 110 8.31 0.11 -11.48
CA LEU A 110 8.87 0.71 -10.26
C LEU A 110 10.37 0.39 -10.08
N GLU A 111 10.83 -0.78 -10.57
CA GLU A 111 12.26 -1.11 -10.61
C GLU A 111 13.04 -0.13 -11.50
N LYS A 112 12.49 0.25 -12.67
CA LYS A 112 13.11 1.25 -13.56
C LYS A 112 13.19 2.65 -12.92
N LEU A 113 12.33 2.93 -11.93
CA LEU A 113 12.37 4.16 -11.14
C LEU A 113 13.26 4.06 -9.89
N ASN A 114 13.90 2.91 -9.66
CA ASN A 114 14.69 2.61 -8.47
C ASN A 114 13.89 2.76 -7.17
N ALA A 115 12.63 2.28 -7.14
CA ALA A 115 11.84 2.27 -5.91
C ALA A 115 12.63 1.58 -4.78
N PRO A 116 12.74 2.19 -3.58
CA PRO A 116 13.60 1.68 -2.51
C PRO A 116 12.97 0.51 -1.75
N MET A 117 11.66 0.33 -1.81
CA MET A 117 10.87 -0.69 -1.13
C MET A 117 9.50 -0.85 -1.78
N TYR A 118 8.77 -1.87 -1.38
CA TYR A 118 7.45 -2.20 -1.92
C TYR A 118 6.40 -2.42 -0.82
N LYS A 119 5.14 -2.13 -1.15
CA LYS A 119 4.00 -2.43 -0.30
C LYS A 119 3.05 -3.40 -0.99
N VAL A 120 2.68 -4.45 -0.29
CA VAL A 120 1.58 -5.35 -0.67
C VAL A 120 0.35 -4.94 0.13
N SER A 121 -0.72 -4.53 -0.55
CA SER A 121 -1.96 -4.11 0.10
C SER A 121 -2.73 -5.32 0.67
N SER A 122 -3.70 -5.08 1.53
CA SER A 122 -4.44 -6.19 2.18
C SER A 122 -5.17 -7.07 1.19
N PHE A 123 -5.70 -6.49 0.10
CA PHE A 123 -6.41 -7.23 -0.94
C PHE A 123 -5.49 -8.13 -1.77
N GLU A 124 -4.20 -7.80 -1.87
CA GLU A 124 -3.18 -8.56 -2.60
C GLU A 124 -2.42 -9.54 -1.70
N LEU A 125 -2.83 -9.68 -0.42
CA LEU A 125 -2.19 -10.61 0.51
C LEU A 125 -2.16 -12.06 0.00
N THR A 126 -3.18 -12.47 -0.74
CA THR A 126 -3.30 -13.82 -1.30
C THR A 126 -2.74 -13.95 -2.72
N ASP A 127 -2.29 -12.84 -3.33
CA ASP A 127 -1.59 -12.87 -4.61
C ASP A 127 -0.12 -13.27 -4.42
N LEU A 128 0.09 -14.58 -4.26
CA LEU A 128 1.41 -15.14 -4.02
C LEU A 128 2.37 -14.95 -5.20
N MET A 129 1.86 -14.76 -6.43
CA MET A 129 2.69 -14.50 -7.60
C MET A 129 3.23 -13.08 -7.57
N LEU A 130 2.40 -12.09 -7.28
CA LEU A 130 2.82 -10.71 -7.07
C LEU A 130 3.85 -10.61 -5.93
N ILE A 131 3.57 -11.26 -4.79
CA ILE A 131 4.49 -11.28 -3.63
C ILE A 131 5.83 -11.91 -4.01
N LYS A 132 5.82 -13.00 -4.76
CA LYS A 132 7.04 -13.64 -5.29
C LYS A 132 7.81 -12.69 -6.20
N LYS A 133 7.13 -12.04 -7.14
CA LYS A 133 7.75 -11.06 -8.06
C LYS A 133 8.43 -9.92 -7.29
N ILE A 134 7.75 -9.36 -6.29
CA ILE A 134 8.30 -8.33 -5.42
C ILE A 134 9.52 -8.86 -4.65
N ALA A 135 9.44 -10.05 -4.06
CA ALA A 135 10.51 -10.65 -3.26
C ALA A 135 11.79 -10.87 -4.06
N LEU A 136 11.68 -11.21 -5.35
CA LEU A 136 12.82 -11.38 -6.26
C LEU A 136 13.62 -10.08 -6.46
N THR A 137 13.06 -8.91 -6.20
CA THR A 137 13.80 -7.64 -6.20
C THR A 137 14.78 -7.52 -5.04
N LYS A 138 14.63 -8.36 -3.99
CA LYS A 138 15.42 -8.38 -2.75
C LYS A 138 15.37 -7.07 -1.94
N LYS A 139 14.44 -6.18 -2.26
CA LYS A 139 14.18 -4.93 -1.55
C LYS A 139 13.27 -5.16 -0.34
N PRO A 140 13.23 -4.23 0.64
CA PRO A 140 12.29 -4.29 1.75
C PRO A 140 10.84 -4.40 1.28
N ILE A 141 10.06 -5.24 1.96
CA ILE A 141 8.64 -5.46 1.66
C ILE A 141 7.82 -5.17 2.90
N ILE A 142 6.78 -4.37 2.73
CA ILE A 142 5.75 -4.12 3.73
C ILE A 142 4.49 -4.85 3.27
N ILE A 143 3.89 -5.70 4.11
CA ILE A 143 2.68 -6.47 3.79
C ILE A 143 1.58 -6.11 4.78
N SER A 144 0.46 -5.56 4.30
CA SER A 144 -0.75 -5.40 5.12
C SER A 144 -1.51 -6.71 5.22
N THR A 145 -2.08 -6.95 6.41
CA THR A 145 -2.70 -8.22 6.77
C THR A 145 -4.21 -8.12 7.02
N GLY A 146 -4.82 -7.00 6.65
CA GLY A 146 -6.27 -6.82 6.77
C GLY A 146 -7.02 -7.87 5.96
N MET A 147 -8.13 -8.37 6.53
CA MET A 147 -8.99 -9.43 5.98
C MET A 147 -8.34 -10.82 5.84
N GLY A 148 -7.02 -10.94 6.01
CA GLY A 148 -6.32 -12.20 5.90
C GLY A 148 -6.44 -13.06 7.15
N THR A 149 -6.62 -14.35 6.95
CA THR A 149 -6.46 -15.35 8.02
C THR A 149 -4.97 -15.49 8.36
N ILE A 150 -4.68 -16.06 9.52
CA ILE A 150 -3.31 -16.28 9.94
C ILE A 150 -2.53 -17.22 9.00
N ASN A 151 -3.22 -18.15 8.34
CA ASN A 151 -2.62 -19.05 7.37
C ASN A 151 -2.26 -18.33 6.07
N GLU A 152 -3.15 -17.47 5.55
CA GLU A 152 -2.86 -16.64 4.36
C GLU A 152 -1.70 -15.68 4.60
N ILE A 153 -1.62 -15.10 5.79
CA ILE A 153 -0.46 -14.27 6.19
C ILE A 153 0.83 -15.11 6.21
N GLU A 154 0.75 -16.34 6.72
CA GLU A 154 1.89 -17.26 6.77
C GLU A 154 2.34 -17.67 5.35
N ASP A 155 1.43 -17.95 4.45
CA ASP A 155 1.73 -18.26 3.05
C ASP A 155 2.42 -17.07 2.37
N ALA A 156 1.86 -15.87 2.50
CA ALA A 156 2.46 -14.64 1.96
C ALA A 156 3.88 -14.40 2.50
N PHE A 157 4.06 -14.52 3.82
CA PHE A 157 5.33 -14.34 4.49
C PHE A 157 6.37 -15.36 4.03
N ASN A 158 5.98 -16.65 3.95
CA ASN A 158 6.84 -17.73 3.54
C ASN A 158 7.25 -17.61 2.07
N VAL A 159 6.31 -17.24 1.18
CA VAL A 159 6.61 -16.99 -0.23
C VAL A 159 7.60 -15.83 -0.36
N ALA A 160 7.38 -14.72 0.34
CA ALA A 160 8.31 -13.60 0.32
C ALA A 160 9.72 -14.01 0.78
N LYS A 161 9.81 -14.71 1.92
CA LYS A 161 11.07 -15.16 2.51
C LYS A 161 11.81 -16.15 1.61
N LYS A 162 11.11 -17.16 1.07
CA LYS A 162 11.66 -18.18 0.19
C LYS A 162 12.23 -17.60 -1.11
N ASN A 163 11.66 -16.48 -1.59
CA ASN A 163 12.07 -15.83 -2.83
C ASN A 163 13.04 -14.66 -2.63
N GLY A 164 13.64 -14.52 -1.46
CA GLY A 164 14.79 -13.64 -1.22
C GLY A 164 14.51 -12.36 -0.45
N ALA A 165 13.28 -12.11 0.02
CA ALA A 165 13.00 -10.98 0.89
C ALA A 165 13.70 -11.17 2.26
N LYS A 166 14.60 -10.25 2.60
CA LYS A 166 15.34 -10.25 3.88
C LYS A 166 14.74 -9.31 4.90
N ASP A 167 14.09 -8.25 4.48
CA ASP A 167 13.45 -7.24 5.32
C ASP A 167 11.93 -7.23 5.03
N ILE A 168 11.18 -7.90 5.89
CA ILE A 168 9.72 -7.99 5.79
C ILE A 168 9.11 -7.31 7.01
N THR A 169 8.18 -6.39 6.77
CA THR A 169 7.37 -5.75 7.80
C THR A 169 5.91 -6.15 7.58
N LEU A 170 5.24 -6.65 8.60
CA LEU A 170 3.81 -6.92 8.58
C LEU A 170 3.06 -5.75 9.22
N LEU A 171 1.98 -5.29 8.59
CA LEU A 171 1.10 -4.28 9.17
C LEU A 171 -0.22 -4.91 9.56
N TYR A 172 -0.60 -4.78 10.84
CA TYR A 172 -1.99 -4.96 11.23
C TYR A 172 -2.83 -3.88 10.54
N CYS A 173 -4.02 -4.24 10.09
CA CYS A 173 -4.86 -3.35 9.30
C CYS A 173 -6.33 -3.69 9.49
N VAL A 174 -7.17 -2.67 9.69
CA VAL A 174 -8.62 -2.76 9.56
C VAL A 174 -8.97 -2.17 8.21
N SER A 175 -9.50 -3.00 7.28
CA SER A 175 -9.72 -2.62 5.88
C SER A 175 -11.10 -1.99 5.64
N ASN A 176 -11.57 -1.16 6.58
CA ASN A 176 -12.73 -0.28 6.44
C ASN A 176 -12.28 1.15 6.15
N TYR A 177 -13.05 1.90 5.36
CA TYR A 177 -12.73 3.27 4.97
C TYR A 177 -13.94 4.20 5.18
N PRO A 178 -13.98 4.99 6.27
CA PRO A 178 -13.02 4.99 7.39
C PRO A 178 -13.20 3.78 8.33
N SER A 179 -12.13 3.45 9.05
CA SER A 179 -12.19 2.48 10.15
C SER A 179 -12.73 3.15 11.40
N LYS A 180 -13.52 2.43 12.19
CA LYS A 180 -13.94 2.89 13.52
C LYS A 180 -12.93 2.44 14.58
N VAL A 181 -12.76 3.23 15.63
CA VAL A 181 -11.83 2.91 16.72
C VAL A 181 -12.17 1.58 17.39
N GLU A 182 -13.47 1.26 17.50
CA GLU A 182 -13.97 0.03 18.11
C GLU A 182 -13.57 -1.24 17.33
N ASP A 183 -13.30 -1.10 16.02
CA ASP A 183 -12.93 -2.22 15.15
C ASP A 183 -11.44 -2.61 15.32
N PHE A 184 -10.64 -1.75 15.98
CA PHE A 184 -9.21 -2.00 16.17
C PHE A 184 -8.97 -2.93 17.36
N ASN A 185 -8.32 -4.07 17.07
CA ASN A 185 -7.72 -4.93 18.09
C ASN A 185 -6.18 -4.85 17.99
N LEU A 186 -5.60 -3.80 18.59
CA LEU A 186 -4.17 -3.54 18.52
C LEU A 186 -3.28 -4.64 19.09
N ASN A 187 -3.83 -5.53 19.92
CA ASN A 187 -3.12 -6.73 20.40
C ASN A 187 -2.69 -7.65 19.25
N ASN A 188 -3.35 -7.59 18.11
CA ASN A 188 -2.95 -8.34 16.91
C ASN A 188 -1.55 -7.97 16.42
N ILE A 189 -1.08 -6.75 16.66
CA ILE A 189 0.30 -6.33 16.38
C ILE A 189 1.29 -7.21 17.18
N LEU A 190 1.00 -7.47 18.46
CA LEU A 190 1.83 -8.31 19.32
C LEU A 190 1.78 -9.78 18.89
N ILE A 191 0.61 -10.26 18.46
CA ILE A 191 0.43 -11.61 17.92
C ILE A 191 1.27 -11.81 16.67
N LEU A 192 1.18 -10.89 15.70
CA LEU A 192 1.98 -10.90 14.48
C LEU A 192 3.48 -10.89 14.82
N LYS A 193 3.91 -10.00 15.73
CA LYS A 193 5.32 -9.91 16.14
C LYS A 193 5.83 -11.21 16.76
N LYS A 194 5.04 -11.84 17.64
CA LYS A 194 5.39 -13.10 18.30
C LYS A 194 5.48 -14.26 17.31
N LYS A 195 4.49 -14.37 16.40
CA LYS A 195 4.41 -15.48 15.43
C LYS A 195 5.49 -15.38 14.35
N PHE A 196 5.64 -14.23 13.70
CA PHE A 196 6.50 -14.09 12.53
C PHE A 196 7.92 -13.61 12.85
N LYS A 197 8.18 -13.12 14.07
CA LYS A 197 9.49 -12.62 14.50
C LYS A 197 10.12 -11.61 13.54
N CYS A 198 9.28 -10.73 12.96
CA CYS A 198 9.66 -9.69 12.03
C CYS A 198 9.28 -8.30 12.56
N LYS A 199 9.58 -7.25 11.81
CA LYS A 199 9.05 -5.90 12.06
C LYS A 199 7.53 -5.91 11.91
N VAL A 200 6.84 -5.17 12.76
CA VAL A 200 5.38 -5.01 12.69
C VAL A 200 4.99 -3.56 12.89
N GLY A 201 3.85 -3.17 12.33
CA GLY A 201 3.28 -1.85 12.46
C GLY A 201 1.77 -1.85 12.26
N LEU A 202 1.21 -0.66 12.10
CA LEU A 202 -0.21 -0.41 11.86
C LEU A 202 -0.39 0.23 10.48
N SER A 203 -1.40 -0.21 9.74
CA SER A 203 -1.98 0.52 8.62
C SER A 203 -3.30 1.10 9.09
N ASP A 204 -3.33 2.40 9.32
CA ASP A 204 -4.45 3.08 9.92
C ASP A 204 -5.32 3.77 8.87
N HIS A 205 -6.64 3.58 8.96
CA HIS A 205 -7.65 4.18 8.11
C HIS A 205 -8.74 4.89 8.95
N SER A 206 -8.46 5.18 10.22
CA SER A 206 -9.36 5.98 11.06
C SER A 206 -9.29 7.47 10.71
N LEU A 207 -10.32 8.21 11.11
CA LEU A 207 -10.34 9.68 11.01
C LEU A 207 -10.03 10.32 12.36
N ASP A 208 -9.96 9.53 13.43
CA ASP A 208 -9.69 10.00 14.78
C ASP A 208 -8.18 10.11 15.03
N ASN A 209 -7.81 11.05 15.90
CA ASN A 209 -6.42 11.30 16.30
C ASN A 209 -6.05 10.54 17.57
#